data_fb376e693c9cfd261b0a6d3de8c7d916
#
_entry.id   fb376e693c9cfd261b0a6d3de8c7d916
#
_cell.length_a   1.000
_cell.length_b   1.000
_cell.length_c   1.000
_cell.angle_alpha   90.00
_cell.angle_beta   90.00
_cell.angle_gamma   90.00
#
_symmetry.space_group_name_H-M   'P 1'
#
loop_
_entity.id
_entity.type
_entity.pdbx_description
1 polymer ?
#
loop_
_entity_poly.entity_id
_entity_poly.type
_entity_poly.pdbx_seq_one_letter_code
_entity_poly.pdbx_strand_id
1 'polypeptide(L)'
;MNLFEPANILIPKGVEMDKWAVIACDQFTSQPEYWERVEETVGDAPSTLKLIFPEAKLGEESTEMVSKIRESMEKYLAEGVFEEYSNSYIYVERTLLDGSIRKGIVGAINLDEYDYTPYSLAGIRATEKTVVERIPPRKVIRENAVMELPHILLFADDEKDVMCGYLESVKNELPKLYDFELMEEGGHICGWLVSGDALEAFTEKMEAYGDFIVQKYMDSKKMPMMFAVADGNHSLATAKACYEDIKLKNVGKDMSNHPARYALVEIVNIHDDAQKFEPIHRIVKNVDVNAILGALILDSCAEEGYPIRWYSGEKHGVVYLDPSKGQLPIGILQNFLDEYLSLHLGVIDYIHGEDVLKELSKEANSIGFELPAIDKNKFFKGIIEDGVFPRKTFSTGHAQEKRYYLEARKIVSE
;
A
#
# COMPACT_ATOMS: atom_id res chain seq x y z
N MET A 1 14.61 4.39 -17.52
CA MET A 1 13.15 4.63 -17.34
C MET A 1 12.96 5.38 -16.03
N ASN A 2 12.43 6.61 -16.09
CA ASN A 2 12.24 7.40 -14.87
C ASN A 2 10.89 7.04 -14.23
N LEU A 3 10.82 5.91 -13.52
CA LEU A 3 9.60 5.48 -12.81
C LEU A 3 9.52 6.08 -11.41
N PHE A 4 10.68 6.25 -10.75
CA PHE A 4 10.81 6.81 -9.41
C PHE A 4 11.92 7.84 -9.42
N GLU A 5 11.60 9.07 -9.06
CA GLU A 5 12.46 10.25 -9.22
C GLU A 5 12.57 11.01 -7.91
N PRO A 6 13.66 11.79 -7.73
CA PRO A 6 13.72 12.74 -6.61
C PRO A 6 12.62 13.78 -6.75
N ALA A 7 12.16 14.33 -5.64
CA ALA A 7 11.08 15.28 -5.59
C ALA A 7 11.46 16.55 -4.83
N ASN A 8 10.65 17.59 -4.99
CA ASN A 8 10.67 18.75 -4.10
C ASN A 8 9.82 18.41 -2.89
N ILE A 9 10.46 17.99 -1.81
CA ILE A 9 9.79 17.46 -0.62
C ILE A 9 9.68 18.55 0.44
N LEU A 10 8.48 18.69 0.99
CA LEU A 10 8.17 19.60 2.08
C LEU A 10 8.25 18.85 3.41
N ILE A 11 9.10 19.34 4.31
CA ILE A 11 9.23 18.81 5.67
C ILE A 11 8.77 19.88 6.66
N PRO A 12 7.94 19.56 7.65
CA PRO A 12 7.51 20.52 8.66
C PRO A 12 8.71 21.00 9.49
N LYS A 13 8.72 22.29 9.84
CA LYS A 13 9.74 22.89 10.69
C LYS A 13 9.14 23.68 11.83
N GLY A 14 9.77 23.61 13.00
CA GLY A 14 9.33 24.37 14.17
C GLY A 14 7.99 23.90 14.74
N VAL A 15 7.59 22.67 14.47
CA VAL A 15 6.38 22.03 14.98
C VAL A 15 6.73 20.87 15.93
N GLU A 16 5.78 20.49 16.78
CA GLU A 16 5.88 19.27 17.59
C GLU A 16 5.60 18.06 16.69
N MET A 17 6.66 17.31 16.35
CA MET A 17 6.61 16.24 15.35
C MET A 17 5.71 15.07 15.76
N ASP A 18 5.63 14.77 17.06
CA ASP A 18 4.73 13.79 17.67
C ASP A 18 3.25 14.16 17.55
N LYS A 19 2.93 15.46 17.40
CA LYS A 19 1.60 15.97 17.09
C LYS A 19 1.37 16.20 15.60
N TRP A 20 2.47 16.36 14.84
CA TRP A 20 2.40 16.59 13.41
C TRP A 20 1.94 15.35 12.66
N ALA A 21 2.62 14.21 12.88
CA ALA A 21 2.43 13.01 12.10
C ALA A 21 1.24 12.18 12.60
N VAL A 22 0.21 12.02 11.76
CA VAL A 22 -0.94 11.13 12.06
C VAL A 22 -0.98 9.99 11.04
N ILE A 23 -1.61 8.89 11.46
CA ILE A 23 -1.71 7.66 10.65
C ILE A 23 -2.57 7.86 9.40
N ALA A 24 -2.40 6.98 8.41
CA ALA A 24 -3.18 6.95 7.19
C ALA A 24 -4.69 7.02 7.46
N CYS A 25 -5.38 7.90 6.74
CA CYS A 25 -6.77 8.29 6.97
C CYS A 25 -7.79 7.16 6.78
N ASP A 26 -7.40 6.07 6.13
CA ASP A 26 -8.22 4.87 5.89
C ASP A 26 -8.09 3.81 6.99
N GLN A 27 -7.33 4.11 8.06
CA GLN A 27 -7.21 3.24 9.23
C GLN A 27 -8.23 3.60 10.31
N PHE A 28 -8.53 2.65 11.20
CA PHE A 28 -9.44 2.81 12.33
C PHE A 28 -10.83 3.38 11.94
N THR A 29 -11.34 3.00 10.76
CA THR A 29 -12.61 3.51 10.21
C THR A 29 -13.84 3.12 11.04
N SER A 30 -13.77 2.03 11.78
CA SER A 30 -14.82 1.55 12.70
C SER A 30 -14.54 1.84 14.18
N GLN A 31 -13.54 2.66 14.47
CA GLN A 31 -13.08 3.00 15.84
C GLN A 31 -12.99 4.54 16.00
N PRO A 32 -14.12 5.23 16.09
CA PRO A 32 -14.14 6.70 16.19
C PRO A 32 -13.35 7.22 17.40
N GLU A 33 -13.33 6.46 18.51
CA GLU A 33 -12.56 6.79 19.71
C GLU A 33 -11.04 6.89 19.49
N TYR A 34 -10.51 6.24 18.46
CA TYR A 34 -9.11 6.42 18.05
C TYR A 34 -8.88 7.87 17.56
N TRP A 35 -9.74 8.32 16.65
CA TRP A 35 -9.62 9.65 16.07
C TRP A 35 -9.92 10.76 17.07
N GLU A 36 -10.81 10.51 18.06
CA GLU A 36 -11.05 11.42 19.18
C GLU A 36 -9.77 11.64 20.02
N ARG A 37 -9.03 10.56 20.36
CA ARG A 37 -7.74 10.66 21.06
C ARG A 37 -6.68 11.40 20.24
N VAL A 38 -6.65 11.15 18.92
CA VAL A 38 -5.75 11.88 18.01
C VAL A 38 -6.08 13.37 18.02
N GLU A 39 -7.36 13.76 17.98
CA GLU A 39 -7.80 15.14 18.05
C GLU A 39 -7.43 15.80 19.39
N GLU A 40 -7.60 15.10 20.51
CA GLU A 40 -7.19 15.56 21.84
C GLU A 40 -5.67 15.78 21.93
N THR A 41 -4.88 14.85 21.39
CA THR A 41 -3.42 14.95 21.38
C THR A 41 -2.93 16.12 20.53
N VAL A 42 -3.50 16.30 19.36
CA VAL A 42 -3.13 17.38 18.42
C VAL A 42 -3.57 18.74 18.95
N GLY A 43 -4.79 18.87 19.44
CA GLY A 43 -5.36 20.15 19.88
C GLY A 43 -5.23 21.23 18.81
N ASP A 44 -4.71 22.40 19.21
CA ASP A 44 -4.51 23.54 18.30
C ASP A 44 -3.19 23.50 17.52
N ALA A 45 -2.29 22.55 17.81
CA ALA A 45 -0.99 22.44 17.16
C ALA A 45 -1.11 22.26 15.64
N PRO A 46 -0.13 22.74 14.85
CA PRO A 46 0.00 22.33 13.45
C PRO A 46 0.12 20.81 13.34
N SER A 47 -0.70 20.20 12.46
CA SER A 47 -0.73 18.75 12.28
C SER A 47 -1.25 18.37 10.90
N THR A 48 -0.82 17.22 10.41
CA THR A 48 -1.37 16.62 9.21
C THR A 48 -2.84 16.22 9.37
N LEU A 49 -3.34 16.07 10.60
CA LEU A 49 -4.77 15.87 10.87
C LEU A 49 -5.65 16.97 10.24
N LYS A 50 -5.15 18.20 10.16
CA LYS A 50 -5.87 19.35 9.56
C LYS A 50 -5.77 19.39 8.02
N LEU A 51 -4.94 18.51 7.44
CA LEU A 51 -4.65 18.41 6.01
C LEU A 51 -5.23 17.15 5.35
N ILE A 52 -5.83 16.26 6.13
CA ILE A 52 -6.39 14.99 5.67
C ILE A 52 -7.86 14.85 6.02
N PHE A 53 -8.53 13.87 5.44
CA PHE A 53 -9.90 13.50 5.77
C PHE A 53 -9.96 12.07 6.32
N PRO A 54 -10.09 11.84 7.64
CA PRO A 54 -10.26 10.52 8.20
C PRO A 54 -11.51 9.82 7.65
N GLU A 55 -11.37 8.62 7.10
CA GLU A 55 -12.49 7.88 6.50
C GLU A 55 -13.56 7.47 7.53
N ALA A 56 -13.21 7.41 8.81
CA ALA A 56 -14.17 7.22 9.90
C ALA A 56 -15.25 8.30 9.94
N LYS A 57 -14.98 9.48 9.34
CA LYS A 57 -15.91 10.64 9.26
C LYS A 57 -16.60 10.76 7.90
N LEU A 58 -16.45 9.79 7.01
CA LEU A 58 -17.13 9.79 5.70
C LEU A 58 -18.65 9.71 5.90
N GLY A 59 -19.37 10.68 5.34
CA GLY A 59 -20.84 10.80 5.44
C GLY A 59 -21.31 12.06 6.17
N GLU A 60 -20.43 12.74 6.89
CA GLU A 60 -20.71 14.05 7.52
C GLU A 60 -20.19 15.17 6.60
N GLU A 61 -20.98 16.19 6.33
CA GLU A 61 -20.67 17.49 5.68
C GLU A 61 -19.37 17.58 4.84
N SER A 62 -19.22 16.71 3.85
CA SER A 62 -17.95 16.52 3.11
C SER A 62 -17.45 17.78 2.40
N THR A 63 -18.34 18.69 1.94
CA THR A 63 -17.96 19.90 1.20
C THR A 63 -17.28 20.94 2.09
N GLU A 64 -17.79 21.14 3.30
CA GLU A 64 -17.19 22.10 4.27
C GLU A 64 -15.81 21.60 4.74
N MET A 65 -15.68 20.30 4.98
CA MET A 65 -14.41 19.68 5.38
C MET A 65 -13.35 19.80 4.30
N VAL A 66 -13.70 19.57 3.03
CA VAL A 66 -12.78 19.74 1.89
C VAL A 66 -12.27 21.17 1.80
N SER A 67 -13.15 22.19 2.01
CA SER A 67 -12.73 23.59 2.04
C SER A 67 -11.78 23.89 3.19
N LYS A 68 -12.07 23.39 4.39
CA LYS A 68 -11.20 23.56 5.57
C LYS A 68 -9.81 22.91 5.38
N ILE A 69 -9.75 21.74 4.77
CA ILE A 69 -8.47 21.07 4.44
C ILE A 69 -7.66 21.95 3.50
N ARG A 70 -8.26 22.43 2.41
CA ARG A 70 -7.58 23.31 1.46
C ARG A 70 -7.08 24.60 2.11
N GLU A 71 -7.94 25.28 2.88
CA GLU A 71 -7.59 26.49 3.62
C GLU A 71 -6.41 26.23 4.58
N SER A 72 -6.40 25.09 5.27
CA SER A 72 -5.30 24.69 6.15
C SER A 72 -4.00 24.45 5.37
N MET A 73 -4.06 23.82 4.20
CA MET A 73 -2.90 23.64 3.32
C MET A 73 -2.32 24.98 2.85
N GLU A 74 -3.18 25.88 2.36
CA GLU A 74 -2.79 27.23 1.92
C GLU A 74 -2.21 28.05 3.08
N LYS A 75 -2.82 27.98 4.25
CA LYS A 75 -2.36 28.63 5.48
C LYS A 75 -0.97 28.14 5.88
N TYR A 76 -0.73 26.82 5.95
CA TYR A 76 0.56 26.27 6.36
C TYR A 76 1.69 26.63 5.39
N LEU A 77 1.38 26.70 4.10
CA LEU A 77 2.34 27.19 3.10
C LEU A 77 2.67 28.68 3.31
N ALA A 78 1.64 29.52 3.55
CA ALA A 78 1.80 30.97 3.75
C ALA A 78 2.54 31.30 5.07
N GLU A 79 2.27 30.55 6.13
CA GLU A 79 2.92 30.72 7.44
C GLU A 79 4.35 30.13 7.50
N GLY A 80 4.80 29.45 6.43
CA GLY A 80 6.14 28.89 6.35
C GLY A 80 6.35 27.72 7.32
N VAL A 81 5.31 26.92 7.56
CA VAL A 81 5.37 25.68 8.37
C VAL A 81 6.32 24.64 7.76
N PHE A 82 6.59 24.75 6.47
CA PHE A 82 7.44 23.81 5.75
C PHE A 82 8.81 24.38 5.39
N GLU A 83 9.80 23.51 5.35
CA GLU A 83 11.05 23.69 4.62
C GLU A 83 11.02 22.79 3.38
N GLU A 84 11.39 23.35 2.22
CA GLU A 84 11.38 22.64 0.95
C GLU A 84 12.79 22.15 0.60
N TYR A 85 12.93 20.85 0.40
CA TYR A 85 14.14 20.18 -0.06
C TYR A 85 13.97 19.80 -1.52
N SER A 86 14.59 20.58 -2.40
CA SER A 86 14.45 20.37 -3.84
C SER A 86 15.28 19.21 -4.32
N ASN A 87 14.77 18.47 -5.33
CA ASN A 87 15.46 17.39 -6.02
C ASN A 87 16.11 16.40 -5.04
N SER A 88 15.30 15.79 -4.17
CA SER A 88 15.78 14.94 -3.10
C SER A 88 14.92 13.69 -2.90
N TYR A 89 15.51 12.69 -2.27
CA TYR A 89 14.80 11.58 -1.61
C TYR A 89 14.95 11.72 -0.09
N ILE A 90 14.13 10.98 0.64
CA ILE A 90 14.33 10.80 2.09
C ILE A 90 14.46 9.30 2.36
N TYR A 91 15.57 8.93 2.99
CA TYR A 91 15.72 7.59 3.56
C TYR A 91 15.03 7.56 4.93
N VAL A 92 14.18 6.54 5.14
CA VAL A 92 13.34 6.42 6.34
C VAL A 92 13.64 5.11 7.04
N GLU A 93 13.79 5.16 8.36
CA GLU A 93 13.77 3.98 9.23
C GLU A 93 12.61 4.13 10.21
N ARG A 94 11.74 3.14 10.26
CA ARG A 94 10.65 3.08 11.22
C ARG A 94 10.77 1.85 12.09
N THR A 95 10.96 2.04 13.39
CA THR A 95 10.91 0.97 14.37
C THR A 95 9.45 0.64 14.66
N LEU A 96 9.07 -0.60 14.40
CA LEU A 96 7.72 -1.14 14.62
C LEU A 96 7.55 -1.59 16.07
N LEU A 97 6.32 -1.97 16.45
CA LEU A 97 5.97 -2.38 17.83
C LEU A 97 6.76 -3.60 18.31
N ASP A 98 7.14 -4.50 17.41
CA ASP A 98 7.94 -5.68 17.72
C ASP A 98 9.46 -5.41 17.76
N GLY A 99 9.87 -4.16 17.58
CA GLY A 99 11.26 -3.70 17.55
C GLY A 99 11.96 -3.93 16.22
N SER A 100 11.32 -4.49 15.20
CA SER A 100 11.88 -4.57 13.85
C SER A 100 11.92 -3.19 13.19
N ILE A 101 12.90 -2.97 12.31
CA ILE A 101 13.09 -1.69 11.62
C ILE A 101 12.71 -1.85 10.15
N ARG A 102 11.64 -1.18 9.75
CA ARG A 102 11.24 -1.07 8.34
C ARG A 102 12.01 0.07 7.70
N LYS A 103 12.68 -0.23 6.59
CA LYS A 103 13.44 0.73 5.80
C LYS A 103 12.64 1.14 4.57
N GLY A 104 12.66 2.43 4.26
CA GLY A 104 11.93 2.98 3.13
C GLY A 104 12.63 4.16 2.47
N ILE A 105 12.20 4.51 1.28
CA ILE A 105 12.74 5.62 0.50
C ILE A 105 11.58 6.44 -0.04
N VAL A 106 11.46 7.69 0.40
CA VAL A 106 10.42 8.62 -0.07
C VAL A 106 10.91 9.35 -1.29
N GLY A 107 10.10 9.35 -2.33
CA GLY A 107 10.33 10.03 -3.59
C GLY A 107 9.06 10.04 -4.44
N ALA A 108 9.14 10.50 -5.67
CA ALA A 108 7.99 10.64 -6.55
C ALA A 108 7.96 9.58 -7.66
N ILE A 109 6.81 8.95 -7.86
CA ILE A 109 6.59 8.10 -9.03
C ILE A 109 5.91 8.88 -10.16
N ASN A 110 6.25 8.50 -11.39
CA ASN A 110 5.58 8.99 -12.59
C ASN A 110 4.25 8.25 -12.79
N LEU A 111 3.14 8.97 -12.71
CA LEU A 111 1.79 8.40 -12.87
C LEU A 111 1.52 7.90 -14.30
N ASP A 112 2.25 8.34 -15.31
CA ASP A 112 2.13 7.76 -16.66
C ASP A 112 2.63 6.32 -16.72
N GLU A 113 3.55 5.93 -15.82
CA GLU A 113 4.12 4.59 -15.68
C GLU A 113 3.34 3.69 -14.68
N TYR A 114 2.26 4.23 -14.08
CA TYR A 114 1.38 3.51 -13.18
C TYR A 114 0.07 3.14 -13.86
N ASP A 115 -0.36 1.89 -13.69
CA ASP A 115 -1.67 1.41 -14.12
C ASP A 115 -2.23 0.41 -13.11
N TYR A 116 -3.50 0.58 -12.76
CA TYR A 116 -4.24 -0.26 -11.81
C TYR A 116 -5.21 -1.23 -12.47
N THR A 117 -5.17 -1.38 -13.79
CA THR A 117 -5.99 -2.37 -14.49
C THR A 117 -5.51 -3.80 -14.20
N PRO A 118 -6.40 -4.81 -14.18
CA PRO A 118 -6.06 -6.16 -13.72
C PRO A 118 -4.91 -6.84 -14.45
N TYR A 119 -4.71 -6.53 -15.73
CA TYR A 119 -3.68 -7.14 -16.58
C TYR A 119 -2.70 -6.11 -17.15
N SER A 120 -2.41 -5.10 -16.36
CA SER A 120 -1.48 -4.04 -16.72
C SER A 120 -0.11 -4.55 -17.14
N LEU A 121 0.52 -3.83 -18.06
CA LEU A 121 1.92 -4.02 -18.47
C LEU A 121 2.82 -2.86 -18.01
N ALA A 122 2.28 -1.92 -17.23
CA ALA A 122 3.03 -0.77 -16.71
C ALA A 122 4.17 -1.22 -15.78
N GLY A 123 5.18 -0.37 -15.63
CA GLY A 123 6.30 -0.60 -14.71
C GLY A 123 5.89 -0.56 -13.22
N ILE A 124 4.80 0.17 -12.90
CA ILE A 124 4.21 0.25 -11.57
C ILE A 124 2.78 -0.28 -11.65
N ARG A 125 2.44 -1.27 -10.81
CA ARG A 125 1.13 -1.93 -10.88
C ARG A 125 0.46 -2.01 -9.52
N ALA A 126 -0.89 -1.97 -9.54
CA ALA A 126 -1.68 -2.35 -8.37
C ALA A 126 -1.48 -3.84 -8.04
N THR A 127 -1.56 -4.18 -6.77
CA THR A 127 -1.50 -5.56 -6.28
C THR A 127 -2.86 -6.19 -6.14
N GLU A 128 -3.88 -5.38 -5.86
CA GLU A 128 -5.26 -5.82 -5.69
C GLU A 128 -6.19 -5.09 -6.66
N LYS A 129 -7.32 -5.70 -6.96
CA LYS A 129 -8.36 -5.09 -7.79
C LYS A 129 -8.84 -3.77 -7.17
N THR A 130 -8.63 -2.67 -7.89
CA THR A 130 -9.12 -1.35 -7.48
C THR A 130 -10.63 -1.28 -7.58
N VAL A 131 -11.28 -0.86 -6.50
CA VAL A 131 -12.72 -0.61 -6.45
C VAL A 131 -12.97 0.81 -6.97
N VAL A 132 -13.38 0.91 -8.23
CA VAL A 132 -13.54 2.19 -8.96
C VAL A 132 -14.51 3.13 -8.25
N GLU A 133 -15.55 2.59 -7.61
CA GLU A 133 -16.56 3.32 -6.84
C GLU A 133 -15.99 4.06 -5.62
N ARG A 134 -14.81 3.68 -5.15
CA ARG A 134 -14.12 4.34 -4.04
C ARG A 134 -13.26 5.54 -4.48
N ILE A 135 -13.04 5.74 -5.77
CA ILE A 135 -12.24 6.85 -6.30
C ILE A 135 -12.96 8.20 -6.18
N PRO A 136 -14.26 8.36 -6.57
CA PRO A 136 -14.91 9.67 -6.61
C PRO A 136 -14.87 10.47 -5.31
N PRO A 137 -15.15 9.91 -4.12
CA PRO A 137 -15.09 10.69 -2.87
C PRO A 137 -13.69 11.23 -2.56
N ARG A 138 -12.64 10.43 -2.82
CA ARG A 138 -11.23 10.83 -2.61
C ARG A 138 -10.76 11.85 -3.64
N LYS A 139 -11.30 11.76 -4.85
CA LYS A 139 -11.00 12.66 -5.95
C LYS A 139 -11.43 14.11 -5.63
N VAL A 140 -12.60 14.32 -5.01
CA VAL A 140 -13.09 15.63 -4.59
C VAL A 140 -12.08 16.31 -3.65
N ILE A 141 -11.45 15.56 -2.74
CA ILE A 141 -10.44 16.09 -1.82
C ILE A 141 -9.19 16.49 -2.61
N ARG A 142 -8.64 15.58 -3.43
CA ARG A 142 -7.39 15.81 -4.16
C ARG A 142 -7.50 16.90 -5.22
N GLU A 143 -8.62 17.00 -5.93
CA GLU A 143 -8.83 18.03 -6.98
C GLU A 143 -8.79 19.47 -6.44
N ASN A 144 -9.07 19.63 -5.15
CA ASN A 144 -9.07 20.93 -4.48
C ASN A 144 -7.80 21.16 -3.64
N ALA A 145 -6.91 20.17 -3.54
CA ALA A 145 -5.69 20.24 -2.75
C ALA A 145 -4.59 21.00 -3.49
N VAL A 146 -3.77 21.77 -2.79
CA VAL A 146 -2.58 22.46 -3.31
C VAL A 146 -1.31 21.65 -3.08
N MET A 147 -1.38 20.67 -2.16
CA MET A 147 -0.31 19.71 -1.85
C MET A 147 -0.88 18.33 -1.62
N GLU A 148 -0.02 17.34 -1.69
CA GLU A 148 -0.31 15.96 -1.27
C GLU A 148 0.50 15.57 -0.05
N LEU A 149 -0.10 14.69 0.77
CA LEU A 149 0.56 14.00 1.86
C LEU A 149 0.35 12.49 1.61
N PRO A 150 1.38 11.75 1.24
CA PRO A 150 1.21 10.36 0.88
C PRO A 150 1.23 9.43 2.09
N HIS A 151 0.41 8.37 2.00
CA HIS A 151 0.55 7.18 2.83
C HIS A 151 0.78 5.92 1.98
N ILE A 152 1.12 6.12 0.71
CA ILE A 152 1.28 5.05 -0.28
C ILE A 152 2.63 4.37 -0.07
N LEU A 153 2.60 3.05 0.06
CA LEU A 153 3.78 2.20 0.08
C LEU A 153 3.87 1.39 -1.22
N LEU A 154 5.05 1.32 -1.80
CA LEU A 154 5.35 0.46 -2.93
C LEU A 154 6.37 -0.59 -2.54
N PHE A 155 6.17 -1.83 -2.95
CA PHE A 155 7.19 -2.87 -2.86
C PHE A 155 8.18 -2.80 -4.02
N ALA A 156 9.45 -2.95 -3.69
CA ALA A 156 10.51 -3.33 -4.61
C ALA A 156 10.93 -4.78 -4.34
N ASP A 157 11.27 -5.52 -5.39
CA ASP A 157 11.76 -6.91 -5.31
C ASP A 157 13.29 -6.92 -5.31
N ASP A 158 13.88 -6.27 -4.30
CA ASP A 158 15.33 -6.05 -4.17
C ASP A 158 15.98 -7.11 -3.28
N GLU A 159 16.16 -8.33 -3.80
CA GLU A 159 16.76 -9.46 -3.06
C GLU A 159 18.16 -9.18 -2.51
N LYS A 160 18.88 -8.26 -3.11
CA LYS A 160 20.25 -7.90 -2.70
C LYS A 160 20.31 -6.67 -1.83
N ASP A 161 19.17 -6.06 -1.53
CA ASP A 161 19.04 -4.83 -0.76
C ASP A 161 19.98 -3.70 -1.22
N VAL A 162 20.08 -3.56 -2.57
CA VAL A 162 21.03 -2.59 -3.15
C VAL A 162 20.60 -1.15 -2.93
N MET A 163 19.30 -0.89 -2.76
CA MET A 163 18.75 0.45 -2.56
C MET A 163 18.82 0.88 -1.08
N CYS A 164 18.05 0.22 -0.21
CA CYS A 164 18.02 0.55 1.21
C CYS A 164 19.34 0.24 1.89
N GLY A 165 19.99 -0.87 1.56
CA GLY A 165 21.30 -1.25 2.11
C GLY A 165 22.39 -0.23 1.81
N TYR A 166 22.40 0.37 0.60
CA TYR A 166 23.32 1.47 0.32
C TYR A 166 23.05 2.67 1.23
N LEU A 167 21.80 3.15 1.29
CA LEU A 167 21.44 4.32 2.10
C LEU A 167 21.69 4.10 3.59
N GLU A 168 21.41 2.91 4.10
CA GLU A 168 21.75 2.52 5.46
C GLU A 168 23.26 2.62 5.73
N SER A 169 24.09 2.21 4.78
CA SER A 169 25.54 2.23 4.92
C SER A 169 26.12 3.65 5.02
N VAL A 170 25.44 4.64 4.42
CA VAL A 170 25.91 6.06 4.39
C VAL A 170 25.07 6.99 5.27
N LYS A 171 24.01 6.50 5.95
CA LYS A 171 23.05 7.36 6.68
C LYS A 171 23.68 8.28 7.71
N ASN A 172 24.81 7.88 8.32
CA ASN A 172 25.51 8.70 9.30
C ASN A 172 26.20 9.93 8.68
N GLU A 173 26.36 9.95 7.36
CA GLU A 173 26.92 11.06 6.60
C GLU A 173 25.82 11.98 6.05
N LEU A 174 24.56 11.52 6.07
CA LEU A 174 23.41 12.26 5.58
C LEU A 174 22.82 13.20 6.63
N PRO A 175 22.31 14.38 6.24
CA PRO A 175 21.58 15.25 7.15
C PRO A 175 20.32 14.56 7.68
N LYS A 176 20.19 14.43 9.01
CA LYS A 176 18.98 13.92 9.65
C LYS A 176 17.91 15.02 9.67
N LEU A 177 16.72 14.74 9.14
CA LEU A 177 15.61 15.68 9.05
C LEU A 177 14.65 15.58 10.22
N TYR A 178 14.39 14.34 10.69
CA TYR A 178 13.51 14.08 11.82
C TYR A 178 13.91 12.79 12.56
N ASP A 179 13.52 12.73 13.85
CA ASP A 179 13.85 11.62 14.76
C ASP A 179 12.90 11.74 15.97
N PHE A 180 11.80 10.98 16.01
CA PHE A 180 10.75 11.14 17.03
C PHE A 180 9.84 9.91 17.15
N GLU A 181 9.10 9.84 18.28
CA GLU A 181 8.07 8.83 18.53
C GLU A 181 6.75 9.23 17.85
N LEU A 182 6.13 8.28 17.16
CA LEU A 182 4.81 8.45 16.55
C LEU A 182 3.71 8.27 17.59
N MET A 183 2.64 9.07 17.50
CA MET A 183 1.49 8.95 18.40
C MET A 183 0.77 7.60 18.30
N GLU A 184 -0.07 7.30 19.28
CA GLU A 184 -0.96 6.12 19.31
C GLU A 184 -0.22 4.82 19.05
N GLU A 185 0.90 4.62 19.74
CA GLU A 185 1.74 3.42 19.63
C GLU A 185 2.28 3.15 18.21
N GLY A 186 2.46 4.21 17.42
CA GLY A 186 2.99 4.11 16.06
C GLY A 186 4.44 3.68 15.96
N GLY A 187 5.16 3.59 17.09
CA GLY A 187 6.60 3.31 17.13
C GLY A 187 7.44 4.54 16.84
N HIS A 188 8.70 4.36 16.50
CA HIS A 188 9.68 5.44 16.31
C HIS A 188 10.03 5.63 14.82
N ILE A 189 10.26 6.86 14.38
CA ILE A 189 10.62 7.16 12.99
C ILE A 189 11.80 8.11 12.89
N CYS A 190 12.74 7.79 12.01
CA CYS A 190 13.87 8.64 11.62
C CYS A 190 13.87 8.86 10.11
N GLY A 191 14.29 10.04 9.66
CA GLY A 191 14.46 10.35 8.24
C GLY A 191 15.72 11.15 7.95
N TRP A 192 16.38 10.81 6.83
CA TRP A 192 17.61 11.46 6.37
C TRP A 192 17.46 11.97 4.94
N LEU A 193 18.02 13.15 4.69
CA LEU A 193 18.02 13.78 3.38
C LEU A 193 19.02 13.08 2.45
N VAL A 194 18.54 12.64 1.29
CA VAL A 194 19.39 12.11 0.21
C VAL A 194 19.43 13.14 -0.92
N SER A 195 20.54 13.85 -1.04
CA SER A 195 20.77 14.91 -2.02
C SER A 195 22.25 14.98 -2.42
N GLY A 196 22.61 15.80 -3.42
CA GLY A 196 23.98 15.95 -3.87
C GLY A 196 24.64 14.63 -4.27
N ASP A 197 25.87 14.38 -3.85
CA ASP A 197 26.65 13.19 -4.21
C ASP A 197 25.96 11.88 -3.79
N ALA A 198 25.24 11.88 -2.65
CA ALA A 198 24.48 10.71 -2.19
C ALA A 198 23.31 10.40 -3.12
N LEU A 199 22.65 11.42 -3.69
CA LEU A 199 21.60 11.25 -4.67
C LEU A 199 22.13 10.66 -5.98
N GLU A 200 23.29 11.14 -6.46
CA GLU A 200 23.93 10.61 -7.67
C GLU A 200 24.26 9.13 -7.50
N ALA A 201 24.93 8.78 -6.39
CA ALA A 201 25.28 7.39 -6.08
C ALA A 201 24.04 6.50 -5.88
N PHE A 202 22.96 7.04 -5.26
CA PHE A 202 21.70 6.31 -5.13
C PHE A 202 21.03 6.08 -6.48
N THR A 203 21.11 7.04 -7.41
CA THR A 203 20.59 6.87 -8.78
C THR A 203 21.25 5.68 -9.49
N GLU A 204 22.56 5.48 -9.33
CA GLU A 204 23.25 4.30 -9.84
C GLU A 204 22.71 2.97 -9.22
N LYS A 205 22.33 2.99 -7.94
CA LYS A 205 21.71 1.81 -7.29
C LYS A 205 20.31 1.52 -7.86
N MET A 206 19.53 2.57 -8.14
CA MET A 206 18.23 2.45 -8.79
C MET A 206 18.34 1.88 -10.21
N GLU A 207 19.34 2.30 -10.98
CA GLU A 207 19.62 1.73 -12.30
C GLU A 207 19.99 0.25 -12.20
N ALA A 208 20.91 -0.09 -11.28
CA ALA A 208 21.31 -1.49 -11.03
C ALA A 208 20.11 -2.38 -10.59
N TYR A 209 19.21 -1.85 -9.77
CA TYR A 209 17.96 -2.52 -9.42
C TYR A 209 17.09 -2.75 -10.66
N GLY A 210 16.92 -1.73 -11.50
CA GLY A 210 16.15 -1.83 -12.75
C GLY A 210 16.69 -2.91 -13.69
N ASP A 211 18.01 -2.95 -13.89
CA ASP A 211 18.68 -3.97 -14.70
C ASP A 211 18.48 -5.39 -14.12
N PHE A 212 18.57 -5.51 -12.79
CA PHE A 212 18.32 -6.77 -12.10
C PHE A 212 16.89 -7.28 -12.31
N ILE A 213 15.87 -6.40 -12.18
CA ILE A 213 14.45 -6.77 -12.39
C ILE A 213 14.21 -7.20 -13.85
N VAL A 214 14.75 -6.45 -14.81
CA VAL A 214 14.65 -6.84 -16.24
C VAL A 214 15.25 -8.22 -16.46
N GLN A 215 16.43 -8.50 -15.92
CA GLN A 215 17.08 -9.79 -16.04
C GLN A 215 16.31 -10.91 -15.33
N LYS A 216 15.83 -10.66 -14.09
CA LYS A 216 15.09 -11.64 -13.28
C LYS A 216 13.82 -12.14 -13.96
N TYR A 217 13.11 -11.21 -14.65
CA TYR A 217 11.82 -11.50 -15.28
C TYR A 217 11.87 -11.57 -16.81
N MET A 218 13.07 -11.67 -17.43
CA MET A 218 13.24 -11.68 -18.88
C MET A 218 12.54 -12.85 -19.58
N ASP A 219 12.41 -14.00 -18.91
CA ASP A 219 11.71 -15.18 -19.43
C ASP A 219 10.19 -15.11 -19.24
N SER A 220 9.68 -14.08 -18.56
CA SER A 220 8.25 -13.85 -18.45
C SER A 220 7.67 -13.47 -19.82
N LYS A 221 6.48 -13.98 -20.11
CA LYS A 221 5.73 -13.61 -21.32
C LYS A 221 5.20 -12.17 -21.30
N LYS A 222 5.34 -11.49 -20.16
CA LYS A 222 4.82 -10.13 -19.92
C LYS A 222 5.95 -9.20 -19.49
N MET A 223 5.72 -7.90 -19.65
CA MET A 223 6.68 -6.85 -19.25
C MET A 223 7.03 -6.96 -17.77
N PRO A 224 8.32 -6.82 -17.38
CA PRO A 224 8.73 -6.74 -15.99
C PRO A 224 8.00 -5.63 -15.24
N MET A 225 7.79 -5.85 -13.95
CA MET A 225 7.22 -4.87 -13.03
C MET A 225 8.31 -4.41 -12.07
N MET A 226 8.56 -3.10 -12.03
CA MET A 226 9.57 -2.51 -11.15
C MET A 226 9.06 -2.36 -9.72
N PHE A 227 7.80 -1.89 -9.58
CA PHE A 227 7.20 -1.65 -8.28
C PHE A 227 5.75 -2.15 -8.25
N ALA A 228 5.36 -2.66 -7.09
CA ALA A 228 4.00 -3.12 -6.81
C ALA A 228 3.40 -2.30 -5.65
N VAL A 229 2.14 -1.87 -5.75
CA VAL A 229 1.51 -1.11 -4.66
C VAL A 229 1.33 -2.02 -3.44
N ALA A 230 2.02 -1.72 -2.35
CA ALA A 230 1.94 -2.46 -1.09
C ALA A 230 0.76 -2.01 -0.23
N ASP A 231 0.52 -0.69 -0.18
CA ASP A 231 -0.59 -0.06 0.53
C ASP A 231 -0.97 1.26 -0.17
N GLY A 232 -2.23 1.69 0.00
CA GLY A 232 -2.73 2.92 -0.62
C GLY A 232 -3.18 2.75 -2.09
N ASN A 233 -3.59 1.56 -2.54
CA ASN A 233 -4.07 1.31 -3.91
C ASN A 233 -5.10 2.34 -4.39
N HIS A 234 -6.13 2.66 -3.56
CA HIS A 234 -7.17 3.63 -3.92
C HIS A 234 -6.65 5.07 -3.98
N SER A 235 -5.70 5.42 -3.12
CA SER A 235 -5.09 6.76 -3.10
C SER A 235 -4.25 7.01 -4.34
N LEU A 236 -3.45 6.01 -4.76
CA LEU A 236 -2.65 6.11 -5.97
C LEU A 236 -3.53 6.12 -7.23
N ALA A 237 -4.57 5.28 -7.28
CA ALA A 237 -5.56 5.29 -8.36
C ALA A 237 -6.29 6.64 -8.44
N THR A 238 -6.59 7.27 -7.31
CA THR A 238 -7.17 8.61 -7.25
C THR A 238 -6.21 9.66 -7.81
N ALA A 239 -4.93 9.60 -7.45
CA ALA A 239 -3.91 10.51 -8.00
C ALA A 239 -3.82 10.39 -9.52
N LYS A 240 -3.80 9.15 -10.05
CA LYS A 240 -3.84 8.89 -11.50
C LYS A 240 -5.08 9.47 -12.14
N ALA A 241 -6.28 9.23 -11.59
CA ALA A 241 -7.54 9.73 -12.14
C ALA A 241 -7.59 11.27 -12.16
N CYS A 242 -7.10 11.96 -11.12
CA CYS A 242 -7.01 13.42 -11.10
C CYS A 242 -6.04 13.94 -12.18
N TYR A 243 -4.90 13.28 -12.35
CA TYR A 243 -3.93 13.67 -13.38
C TYR A 243 -4.50 13.46 -14.80
N GLU A 244 -5.20 12.35 -15.05
CA GLU A 244 -5.87 12.14 -16.34
C GLU A 244 -6.90 13.23 -16.66
N ASP A 245 -7.69 13.69 -15.68
CA ASP A 245 -8.61 14.81 -15.86
C ASP A 245 -7.89 16.13 -16.15
N ILE A 246 -6.75 16.37 -15.49
CA ILE A 246 -5.92 17.55 -15.78
C ILE A 246 -5.41 17.50 -17.21
N LYS A 247 -4.95 16.35 -17.70
CA LYS A 247 -4.54 16.15 -19.09
C LYS A 247 -5.69 16.44 -20.06
N LEU A 248 -6.89 15.94 -19.77
CA LEU A 248 -8.08 16.17 -20.60
C LEU A 248 -8.46 17.66 -20.67
N LYS A 249 -8.32 18.41 -19.57
CA LYS A 249 -8.55 19.86 -19.52
C LYS A 249 -7.47 20.69 -20.24
N ASN A 250 -6.30 20.10 -20.48
CA ASN A 250 -5.12 20.75 -21.05
C ASN A 250 -4.66 20.09 -22.38
N VAL A 251 -5.58 19.58 -23.18
CA VAL A 251 -5.25 18.94 -24.47
C VAL A 251 -4.41 19.88 -25.34
N GLY A 252 -3.29 19.37 -25.83
CA GLY A 252 -2.35 20.13 -26.68
C GLY A 252 -1.30 20.94 -25.92
N LYS A 253 -1.33 20.95 -24.58
CA LYS A 253 -0.24 21.53 -23.77
C LYS A 253 0.76 20.44 -23.38
N ASP A 254 2.02 20.82 -23.25
CA ASP A 254 3.05 19.94 -22.67
C ASP A 254 2.79 19.80 -21.16
N MET A 255 2.56 18.56 -20.72
CA MET A 255 2.30 18.19 -19.33
C MET A 255 3.49 17.48 -18.70
N SER A 256 4.63 17.40 -19.38
CA SER A 256 5.82 16.63 -18.93
C SER A 256 6.33 17.08 -17.56
N ASN A 257 6.25 18.38 -17.26
CA ASN A 257 6.72 18.97 -16.00
C ASN A 257 5.58 19.36 -15.06
N HIS A 258 4.34 18.94 -15.35
CA HIS A 258 3.21 19.28 -14.47
C HIS A 258 3.33 18.54 -13.13
N PRO A 259 3.25 19.23 -11.96
CA PRO A 259 3.45 18.57 -10.66
C PRO A 259 2.49 17.40 -10.40
N ALA A 260 1.23 17.49 -10.86
CA ALA A 260 0.24 16.43 -10.71
C ALA A 260 0.54 15.16 -11.54
N ARG A 261 1.53 15.18 -12.45
CA ARG A 261 2.04 14.00 -13.16
C ARG A 261 2.68 12.99 -12.20
N TYR A 262 3.12 13.47 -11.07
CA TYR A 262 3.85 12.67 -10.09
C TYR A 262 3.01 12.45 -8.84
N ALA A 263 3.31 11.38 -8.11
CA ALA A 263 2.78 11.12 -6.76
C ALA A 263 3.92 10.78 -5.82
N LEU A 264 3.96 11.42 -4.65
CA LEU A 264 4.92 11.10 -3.60
C LEU A 264 4.54 9.77 -2.97
N VAL A 265 5.51 8.88 -2.80
CA VAL A 265 5.34 7.53 -2.23
C VAL A 265 6.55 7.15 -1.40
N GLU A 266 6.42 6.10 -0.60
CA GLU A 266 7.56 5.43 0.05
C GLU A 266 7.75 4.06 -0.60
N ILE A 267 8.96 3.79 -1.10
CA ILE A 267 9.35 2.45 -1.57
C ILE A 267 9.96 1.69 -0.40
N VAL A 268 9.54 0.45 -0.22
CA VAL A 268 10.05 -0.50 0.77
C VAL A 268 10.46 -1.80 0.09
N ASN A 269 11.48 -2.45 0.60
CA ASN A 269 11.91 -3.74 0.06
C ASN A 269 10.99 -4.86 0.57
N ILE A 270 10.39 -5.65 -0.34
CA ILE A 270 9.53 -6.78 0.05
C ILE A 270 10.31 -7.82 0.87
N HIS A 271 11.63 -7.93 0.66
CA HIS A 271 12.51 -8.88 1.35
C HIS A 271 12.98 -8.38 2.73
N ASP A 272 12.69 -7.13 3.10
CA ASP A 272 12.96 -6.63 4.46
C ASP A 272 12.28 -7.53 5.49
N ASP A 273 13.00 -7.87 6.58
CA ASP A 273 12.50 -8.74 7.66
C ASP A 273 11.31 -8.11 8.41
N ALA A 274 11.21 -6.78 8.42
CA ALA A 274 10.07 -6.06 8.98
C ALA A 274 8.80 -6.19 8.12
N GLN A 275 8.90 -6.61 6.85
CA GLN A 275 7.75 -6.86 5.98
C GLN A 275 7.19 -8.26 6.25
N LYS A 276 6.29 -8.38 7.22
CA LYS A 276 5.62 -9.63 7.55
C LYS A 276 4.30 -9.73 6.81
N PHE A 277 4.13 -10.80 6.02
CA PHE A 277 2.86 -11.10 5.38
C PHE A 277 2.06 -12.04 6.27
N GLU A 278 0.96 -11.53 6.81
CA GLU A 278 0.02 -12.38 7.54
C GLU A 278 -1.00 -12.99 6.59
N PRO A 279 -1.26 -14.32 6.70
CA PRO A 279 -2.27 -14.96 5.89
C PRO A 279 -3.66 -14.46 6.30
N ILE A 280 -4.49 -14.17 5.31
CA ILE A 280 -5.91 -13.91 5.52
C ILE A 280 -6.66 -15.15 5.06
N HIS A 281 -7.25 -15.88 6.00
CA HIS A 281 -7.99 -17.11 5.77
C HIS A 281 -9.38 -16.82 5.17
N ARG A 282 -10.03 -17.85 4.65
CA ARG A 282 -11.39 -17.76 4.11
C ARG A 282 -12.33 -18.62 4.93
N ILE A 283 -13.50 -18.08 5.26
CA ILE A 283 -14.62 -18.86 5.76
C ILE A 283 -15.84 -18.66 4.85
N VAL A 284 -16.51 -19.73 4.49
CA VAL A 284 -17.78 -19.68 3.77
C VAL A 284 -18.87 -20.15 4.70
N LYS A 285 -19.87 -19.29 4.91
CA LYS A 285 -21.02 -19.55 5.79
C LYS A 285 -22.29 -19.72 4.97
N ASN A 286 -23.30 -20.39 5.55
CA ASN A 286 -24.58 -20.66 4.92
C ASN A 286 -24.44 -21.46 3.60
N VAL A 287 -23.55 -22.44 3.56
CA VAL A 287 -23.24 -23.27 2.40
C VAL A 287 -23.49 -24.75 2.69
N ASP A 288 -23.81 -25.54 1.66
CA ASP A 288 -23.70 -26.99 1.75
C ASP A 288 -22.22 -27.40 1.73
N VAL A 289 -21.72 -27.76 2.90
CA VAL A 289 -20.29 -28.09 3.13
C VAL A 289 -19.86 -29.29 2.27
N ASN A 290 -20.71 -30.30 2.11
CA ASN A 290 -20.34 -31.47 1.32
C ASN A 290 -20.30 -31.14 -0.17
N ALA A 291 -21.20 -30.30 -0.64
CA ALA A 291 -21.25 -29.87 -2.03
C ALA A 291 -20.04 -29.00 -2.42
N ILE A 292 -19.71 -27.96 -1.62
CA ILE A 292 -18.55 -27.09 -1.91
C ILE A 292 -17.23 -27.86 -1.81
N LEU A 293 -17.09 -28.73 -0.80
CA LEU A 293 -15.88 -29.54 -0.63
C LEU A 293 -15.73 -30.56 -1.77
N GLY A 294 -16.83 -31.22 -2.18
CA GLY A 294 -16.85 -32.13 -3.31
C GLY A 294 -16.46 -31.43 -4.62
N ALA A 295 -16.99 -30.22 -4.87
CA ALA A 295 -16.64 -29.42 -6.03
C ALA A 295 -15.15 -28.99 -6.00
N LEU A 296 -14.66 -28.57 -4.83
CA LEU A 296 -13.25 -28.19 -4.69
C LEU A 296 -12.29 -29.37 -4.92
N ILE A 297 -12.64 -30.56 -4.42
CA ILE A 297 -11.85 -31.80 -4.64
C ILE A 297 -11.80 -32.13 -6.15
N LEU A 298 -12.90 -31.99 -6.87
CA LEU A 298 -12.94 -32.22 -8.32
C LEU A 298 -12.13 -31.21 -9.11
N ASP A 299 -12.01 -29.98 -8.59
CA ASP A 299 -11.22 -28.88 -9.17
C ASP A 299 -9.73 -28.91 -8.76
N SER A 300 -9.38 -29.78 -7.83
CA SER A 300 -8.04 -29.94 -7.24
C SER A 300 -7.20 -30.98 -8.00
N CYS A 301 -5.91 -31.00 -7.70
CA CYS A 301 -4.98 -32.02 -8.22
C CYS A 301 -4.58 -33.02 -7.12
N ALA A 302 -3.66 -33.95 -7.47
CA ALA A 302 -3.04 -34.87 -6.52
C ALA A 302 -2.07 -34.14 -5.56
N GLU A 303 -1.44 -34.89 -4.64
CA GLU A 303 -0.59 -34.38 -3.55
C GLU A 303 0.62 -33.49 -3.95
N GLU A 304 0.85 -33.29 -5.22
CA GLU A 304 1.89 -32.38 -5.74
C GLU A 304 1.47 -30.91 -5.83
N GLY A 305 0.19 -30.58 -5.47
CA GLY A 305 -0.37 -29.25 -5.50
C GLY A 305 -0.07 -28.42 -4.25
N TYR A 306 -0.67 -27.23 -4.18
CA TYR A 306 -0.60 -26.38 -3.00
C TYR A 306 -1.54 -26.92 -1.90
N PRO A 307 -1.04 -27.35 -0.73
CA PRO A 307 -1.88 -27.88 0.34
C PRO A 307 -2.69 -26.76 1.01
N ILE A 308 -4.00 -26.94 1.11
CA ILE A 308 -4.91 -26.06 1.85
C ILE A 308 -5.64 -26.91 2.87
N ARG A 309 -5.52 -26.55 4.15
CA ARG A 309 -6.31 -27.17 5.22
C ARG A 309 -7.72 -26.59 5.24
N TRP A 310 -8.69 -27.44 5.51
CA TRP A 310 -10.07 -27.03 5.69
C TRP A 310 -10.65 -27.57 7.00
N TYR A 311 -11.60 -26.82 7.57
CA TYR A 311 -12.26 -27.09 8.83
C TYR A 311 -13.78 -26.92 8.67
N SER A 312 -14.58 -27.82 9.25
CA SER A 312 -16.05 -27.69 9.32
C SER A 312 -16.58 -28.56 10.46
N GLY A 313 -17.12 -27.96 11.53
CA GLY A 313 -17.45 -28.65 12.77
C GLY A 313 -16.20 -29.32 13.35
N GLU A 314 -16.33 -30.62 13.65
CA GLU A 314 -15.20 -31.46 14.12
C GLU A 314 -14.39 -32.08 12.97
N LYS A 315 -14.82 -31.86 11.70
CA LYS A 315 -14.15 -32.42 10.53
C LYS A 315 -13.08 -31.46 10.02
N HIS A 316 -11.99 -32.02 9.57
CA HIS A 316 -10.90 -31.30 8.91
C HIS A 316 -10.19 -32.20 7.90
N GLY A 317 -9.43 -31.60 7.02
CA GLY A 317 -8.67 -32.32 6.00
C GLY A 317 -7.78 -31.38 5.18
N VAL A 318 -7.18 -31.93 4.12
CA VAL A 318 -6.34 -31.19 3.20
C VAL A 318 -6.86 -31.41 1.78
N VAL A 319 -6.89 -30.33 0.99
CA VAL A 319 -7.04 -30.39 -0.47
C VAL A 319 -5.80 -29.79 -1.12
N TYR A 320 -5.46 -30.22 -2.32
CA TYR A 320 -4.27 -29.76 -3.04
C TYR A 320 -4.68 -28.97 -4.26
N LEU A 321 -4.55 -27.65 -4.22
CA LEU A 321 -4.89 -26.79 -5.35
C LEU A 321 -3.90 -26.97 -6.50
N ASP A 322 -4.42 -26.96 -7.73
CA ASP A 322 -3.63 -27.16 -8.94
C ASP A 322 -2.74 -25.96 -9.27
N PRO A 323 -1.39 -26.08 -9.23
CA PRO A 323 -0.48 -24.97 -9.51
C PRO A 323 -0.55 -24.45 -10.95
N SER A 324 -1.14 -25.23 -11.88
CA SER A 324 -1.32 -24.76 -13.26
C SER A 324 -2.35 -23.63 -13.39
N LYS A 325 -3.17 -23.43 -12.34
CA LYS A 325 -4.24 -22.41 -12.29
C LYS A 325 -3.78 -21.06 -11.74
N GLY A 326 -2.56 -20.97 -11.20
CA GLY A 326 -2.00 -19.71 -10.70
C GLY A 326 -0.75 -19.89 -9.85
N GLN A 327 -0.02 -18.79 -9.66
CA GLN A 327 1.26 -18.76 -8.91
C GLN A 327 1.05 -18.80 -7.39
N LEU A 328 -0.11 -18.33 -6.90
CA LEU A 328 -0.40 -18.25 -5.48
C LEU A 328 -1.67 -19.06 -5.13
N PRO A 329 -1.61 -19.91 -4.09
CA PRO A 329 -2.76 -20.72 -3.65
C PRO A 329 -3.99 -19.90 -3.30
N ILE A 330 -3.80 -18.69 -2.76
CA ILE A 330 -4.90 -17.79 -2.42
C ILE A 330 -5.69 -17.34 -3.66
N GLY A 331 -5.02 -17.05 -4.77
CA GLY A 331 -5.67 -16.67 -6.03
C GLY A 331 -6.50 -17.81 -6.59
N ILE A 332 -5.95 -19.03 -6.59
CA ILE A 332 -6.63 -20.23 -7.06
C ILE A 332 -7.88 -20.51 -6.22
N LEU A 333 -7.75 -20.52 -4.89
CA LEU A 333 -8.89 -20.76 -4.00
C LEU A 333 -9.96 -19.67 -4.14
N GLN A 334 -9.58 -18.39 -4.20
CA GLN A 334 -10.55 -17.29 -4.31
C GLN A 334 -11.32 -17.37 -5.62
N ASN A 335 -10.65 -17.63 -6.73
CA ASN A 335 -11.32 -17.79 -8.03
C ASN A 335 -12.34 -18.94 -8.00
N PHE A 336 -11.97 -20.08 -7.41
CA PHE A 336 -12.91 -21.19 -7.19
C PHE A 336 -14.11 -20.77 -6.33
N LEU A 337 -13.85 -20.09 -5.20
CA LEU A 337 -14.93 -19.67 -4.29
C LEU A 337 -15.87 -18.64 -4.95
N ASP A 338 -15.32 -17.68 -5.69
CA ASP A 338 -16.10 -16.67 -6.41
C ASP A 338 -16.98 -17.31 -7.49
N GLU A 339 -16.45 -18.26 -8.26
CA GLU A 339 -17.21 -19.02 -9.26
C GLU A 339 -18.29 -19.87 -8.60
N TYR A 340 -17.95 -20.64 -7.56
CA TYR A 340 -18.90 -21.49 -6.84
C TYR A 340 -20.05 -20.68 -6.25
N LEU A 341 -19.74 -19.58 -5.55
CA LEU A 341 -20.74 -18.74 -4.88
C LEU A 341 -21.55 -17.89 -5.86
N SER A 342 -21.12 -17.72 -7.10
CA SER A 342 -21.94 -17.10 -8.14
C SER A 342 -23.15 -17.95 -8.54
N LEU A 343 -23.08 -19.26 -8.29
CA LEU A 343 -24.10 -20.25 -8.68
C LEU A 343 -24.81 -20.89 -7.47
N HIS A 344 -24.28 -20.74 -6.27
CA HIS A 344 -24.75 -21.39 -5.06
C HIS A 344 -24.91 -20.39 -3.91
N LEU A 345 -25.75 -20.76 -2.93
CA LEU A 345 -25.91 -19.99 -1.70
C LEU A 345 -24.62 -20.06 -0.85
N GLY A 346 -24.32 -18.99 -0.17
CA GLY A 346 -23.19 -18.87 0.75
C GLY A 346 -22.68 -17.43 0.83
N VAL A 347 -21.98 -17.15 1.90
CA VAL A 347 -21.30 -15.84 2.13
C VAL A 347 -19.87 -16.11 2.53
N ILE A 348 -18.93 -15.47 1.83
CA ILE A 348 -17.51 -15.53 2.16
C ILE A 348 -17.16 -14.41 3.15
N ASP A 349 -16.32 -14.74 4.14
CA ASP A 349 -15.72 -13.77 5.04
C ASP A 349 -14.21 -14.03 5.17
N TYR A 350 -13.47 -13.05 5.69
CA TYR A 350 -12.01 -12.96 5.68
C TYR A 350 -11.49 -12.91 7.11
N ILE A 351 -10.72 -13.92 7.50
CA ILE A 351 -10.39 -14.19 8.90
C ILE A 351 -8.89 -14.06 9.14
N HIS A 352 -8.52 -13.25 10.13
CA HIS A 352 -7.17 -13.19 10.66
C HIS A 352 -7.04 -14.19 11.83
N GLY A 353 -5.99 -14.98 11.78
CA GLY A 353 -5.67 -15.97 12.82
C GLY A 353 -6.36 -17.33 12.62
N GLU A 354 -5.53 -18.38 12.74
CA GLU A 354 -5.94 -19.77 12.55
C GLU A 354 -6.95 -20.23 13.61
N ASP A 355 -6.75 -19.81 14.87
CA ASP A 355 -7.64 -20.19 15.99
C ASP A 355 -9.03 -19.61 15.80
N VAL A 356 -9.13 -18.37 15.34
CA VAL A 356 -10.41 -17.71 15.01
C VAL A 356 -11.11 -18.45 13.86
N LEU A 357 -10.37 -18.81 12.82
CA LEU A 357 -10.90 -19.58 11.70
C LEU A 357 -11.51 -20.90 12.18
N LYS A 358 -10.76 -21.66 12.99
CA LYS A 358 -11.20 -22.95 13.53
C LYS A 358 -12.46 -22.81 14.38
N GLU A 359 -12.51 -21.77 15.23
CA GLU A 359 -13.69 -21.53 16.08
C GLU A 359 -14.93 -21.21 15.24
N LEU A 360 -14.81 -20.29 14.30
CA LEU A 360 -15.93 -19.92 13.41
C LEU A 360 -16.36 -21.09 12.49
N SER A 361 -15.43 -21.97 12.15
CA SER A 361 -15.74 -23.16 11.32
C SER A 361 -16.58 -24.23 12.06
N LYS A 362 -16.76 -24.11 13.38
CA LYS A 362 -17.66 -24.96 14.16
C LYS A 362 -19.15 -24.60 13.97
N GLU A 363 -19.44 -23.40 13.45
CA GLU A 363 -20.81 -22.99 13.14
C GLU A 363 -21.43 -23.93 12.09
N ALA A 364 -22.70 -24.23 12.22
CA ALA A 364 -23.40 -25.09 11.26
C ALA A 364 -23.39 -24.48 9.84
N ASN A 365 -23.23 -25.30 8.83
CA ASN A 365 -23.17 -24.89 7.43
C ASN A 365 -22.03 -23.91 7.11
N SER A 366 -20.91 -24.05 7.81
CA SER A 366 -19.70 -23.25 7.61
C SER A 366 -18.49 -24.14 7.30
N ILE A 367 -17.62 -23.64 6.41
CA ILE A 367 -16.33 -24.26 6.09
C ILE A 367 -15.25 -23.20 6.04
N GLY A 368 -14.18 -23.42 6.81
CA GLY A 368 -13.00 -22.56 6.83
C GLY A 368 -11.87 -23.15 6.00
N PHE A 369 -11.11 -22.29 5.33
CA PHE A 369 -9.92 -22.64 4.54
C PHE A 369 -8.72 -21.88 5.12
N GLU A 370 -7.75 -22.62 5.65
CA GLU A 370 -6.49 -22.09 6.16
C GLU A 370 -5.51 -21.90 5.00
N LEU A 371 -5.16 -20.65 4.73
CA LEU A 371 -4.23 -20.27 3.67
C LEU A 371 -2.83 -20.09 4.25
N PRO A 372 -1.76 -20.43 3.51
CA PRO A 372 -0.40 -20.11 3.88
C PRO A 372 -0.12 -18.62 3.74
N ALA A 373 0.90 -18.12 4.44
CA ALA A 373 1.46 -16.82 4.17
C ALA A 373 1.99 -16.73 2.73
N ILE A 374 1.98 -15.54 2.15
CA ILE A 374 2.49 -15.34 0.80
C ILE A 374 4.01 -15.54 0.78
N ASP A 375 4.49 -16.35 -0.16
CA ASP A 375 5.91 -16.43 -0.48
C ASP A 375 6.35 -15.14 -1.20
N LYS A 376 7.20 -14.35 -0.53
CA LYS A 376 7.74 -13.08 -1.05
C LYS A 376 8.38 -13.25 -2.44
N ASN A 377 9.04 -14.39 -2.69
CA ASN A 377 9.70 -14.70 -3.97
C ASN A 377 8.70 -14.94 -5.12
N LYS A 378 7.46 -15.30 -4.80
CA LYS A 378 6.40 -15.53 -5.78
C LYS A 378 5.48 -14.31 -5.98
N PHE A 379 5.60 -13.29 -5.13
CA PHE A 379 4.70 -12.14 -5.11
C PHE A 379 4.72 -11.39 -6.45
N PHE A 380 5.89 -10.92 -6.86
CA PHE A 380 6.05 -10.17 -8.13
C PHE A 380 5.71 -11.04 -9.33
N LYS A 381 6.20 -12.29 -9.35
CA LYS A 381 5.88 -13.24 -10.41
C LYS A 381 4.38 -13.48 -10.54
N GLY A 382 3.68 -13.61 -9.41
CA GLY A 382 2.22 -13.75 -9.39
C GLY A 382 1.51 -12.58 -10.07
N ILE A 383 1.86 -11.34 -9.74
CA ILE A 383 1.26 -10.16 -10.37
C ILE A 383 1.62 -10.07 -11.86
N ILE A 384 2.86 -10.38 -12.23
CA ILE A 384 3.32 -10.34 -13.62
C ILE A 384 2.56 -11.36 -14.47
N GLU A 385 2.40 -12.59 -14.00
CA GLU A 385 1.83 -13.69 -14.78
C GLU A 385 0.32 -13.80 -14.65
N ASP A 386 -0.22 -13.69 -13.43
CA ASP A 386 -1.65 -13.90 -13.14
C ASP A 386 -2.44 -12.59 -13.12
N GLY A 387 -1.79 -11.44 -12.97
CA GLY A 387 -2.41 -10.12 -12.81
C GLY A 387 -2.65 -9.78 -11.35
N VAL A 388 -3.53 -8.80 -11.09
CA VAL A 388 -3.83 -8.36 -9.73
C VAL A 388 -4.44 -9.47 -8.88
N PHE A 389 -4.04 -9.52 -7.61
CA PHE A 389 -4.57 -10.49 -6.67
C PHE A 389 -6.03 -10.21 -6.29
N PRO A 390 -6.76 -11.23 -5.81
CA PRO A 390 -8.04 -11.04 -5.16
C PRO A 390 -7.94 -10.07 -3.98
N ARG A 391 -9.06 -9.47 -3.62
CA ARG A 391 -9.13 -8.60 -2.43
C ARG A 391 -8.81 -9.38 -1.17
N LYS A 392 -8.17 -8.70 -0.21
CA LYS A 392 -7.77 -9.32 1.06
C LYS A 392 -6.87 -10.55 0.87
N THR A 393 -5.91 -10.43 -0.03
CA THR A 393 -4.91 -11.50 -0.27
C THR A 393 -3.87 -11.54 0.83
N PHE A 394 -3.45 -10.37 1.33
CA PHE A 394 -2.45 -10.25 2.39
C PHE A 394 -2.74 -9.03 3.27
N SER A 395 -2.16 -9.05 4.46
CA SER A 395 -1.99 -7.87 5.30
C SER A 395 -0.51 -7.68 5.58
N THR A 396 -0.04 -6.45 5.48
CA THR A 396 1.31 -6.05 5.85
C THR A 396 1.25 -5.27 7.14
N GLY A 397 1.55 -5.94 8.25
CA GLY A 397 1.54 -5.35 9.58
C GLY A 397 0.15 -5.01 10.13
N HIS A 398 0.12 -4.59 11.39
CA HIS A 398 -1.08 -4.15 12.09
C HIS A 398 -1.49 -2.73 11.65
N ALA A 399 -2.70 -2.29 12.06
CA ALA A 399 -3.20 -0.96 11.72
C ALA A 399 -2.25 0.16 12.18
N GLN A 400 -1.67 0.04 13.38
CA GLN A 400 -0.70 1.01 13.94
C GLN A 400 0.61 1.09 13.15
N GLU A 401 0.94 0.05 12.37
CA GLU A 401 2.17 -0.03 11.57
C GLU A 401 2.02 0.55 10.16
N LYS A 402 0.81 1.02 9.82
CA LYS A 402 0.56 1.70 8.55
C LYS A 402 1.28 3.05 8.49
N ARG A 403 1.48 3.56 7.28
CA ARG A 403 2.23 4.81 7.11
C ARG A 403 1.55 5.98 7.80
N TYR A 404 2.35 6.83 8.43
CA TYR A 404 1.93 8.13 8.95
C TYR A 404 2.19 9.21 7.90
N TYR A 405 1.30 10.20 7.83
CA TYR A 405 1.52 11.39 7.04
C TYR A 405 2.59 12.25 7.72
N LEU A 406 3.64 12.57 7.02
CA LEU A 406 4.75 13.36 7.54
C LEU A 406 5.24 14.35 6.49
N GLU A 407 5.77 13.84 5.38
CA GLU A 407 6.24 14.61 4.25
C GLU A 407 5.07 15.10 3.39
N ALA A 408 5.28 16.18 2.66
CA ALA A 408 4.33 16.70 1.71
C ALA A 408 5.02 17.12 0.39
N ARG A 409 4.23 17.36 -0.64
CA ARG A 409 4.70 17.88 -1.94
C ARG A 409 3.62 18.75 -2.57
N LYS A 410 4.00 19.88 -3.18
CA LYS A 410 3.09 20.70 -3.99
C LYS A 410 2.64 19.92 -5.24
N ILE A 411 1.35 19.99 -5.58
CA ILE A 411 0.77 19.32 -6.76
C ILE A 411 0.14 20.28 -7.75
N VAL A 412 0.22 21.58 -7.47
CA VAL A 412 -0.23 22.66 -8.37
C VAL A 412 0.98 23.36 -8.96
N SER A 413 0.84 23.86 -10.19
CA SER A 413 1.83 24.72 -10.81
C SER A 413 1.80 26.11 -10.14
N GLU A 414 2.97 26.71 -9.97
CA GLU A 414 3.09 28.11 -9.55
C GLU A 414 2.52 29.06 -10.62
#